data_35f0d3bf069b88290dc183896ae9ad04
#
_entry.id   35f0d3bf069b88290dc183896ae9ad04
#
_cell.length_a   1.000
_cell.length_b   1.000
_cell.length_c   1.000
_cell.angle_alpha   90.00
_cell.angle_beta   90.00
_cell.angle_gamma   90.00
#
_symmetry.space_group_name_H-M   'P 1'
#
loop_
_entity.id
_entity.type
_entity.pdbx_description
1 polymer ?
#
loop_
_entity_poly.entity_id
_entity_poly.type
_entity_poly.pdbx_seq_one_letter_code
_entity_poly.pdbx_strand_id
1 'polypeptide(L)'
;FAHEVAKRYPHITVALHTDHCAKQYLDGWVRPLLDMEADEVAHGREPMFQSHMWDGSTVPLDENLAIAEQLLDKSVAARTILEIEIGAVGGEEDGHSAEINEKLYSTPADGVKVAQRLGLGERGRYMAAFTFGNVHGSYKPGVVKLRPELLGDIQREAAQAVVDGRIASAAGAVDFPNGKP
;
A
#
# COMPACT_ATOMS: atom_id res chain seq x y z
N PHE A 1 21.76 7.99 -9.21
CA PHE A 1 22.17 7.21 -10.41
C PHE A 1 20.99 6.92 -11.32
N ALA A 2 19.90 6.26 -10.85
CA ALA A 2 18.76 5.87 -11.67
C ALA A 2 18.13 7.05 -12.45
N HIS A 3 17.85 8.17 -11.80
CA HIS A 3 17.31 9.37 -12.45
C HIS A 3 18.26 9.93 -13.54
N GLU A 4 19.58 9.91 -13.29
CA GLU A 4 20.56 10.40 -14.29
C GLU A 4 20.65 9.45 -15.50
N VAL A 5 20.55 8.15 -15.27
CA VAL A 5 20.52 7.17 -16.38
C VAL A 5 19.22 7.29 -17.17
N ALA A 6 18.08 7.45 -16.50
CA ALA A 6 16.76 7.58 -17.14
C ALA A 6 16.71 8.76 -18.14
N LYS A 7 17.42 9.85 -17.88
CA LYS A 7 17.51 11.00 -18.84
C LYS A 7 18.02 10.63 -20.22
N ARG A 8 18.75 9.51 -20.34
CA ARG A 8 19.27 9.01 -21.62
C ARG A 8 18.23 8.18 -22.40
N TYR A 9 17.10 7.86 -21.75
CA TYR A 9 16.07 6.97 -22.30
C TYR A 9 14.69 7.64 -22.21
N PRO A 10 14.40 8.66 -23.03
CA PRO A 10 13.21 9.50 -22.90
C PRO A 10 11.88 8.74 -23.11
N HIS A 11 11.94 7.52 -23.64
CA HIS A 11 10.75 6.65 -23.83
C HIS A 11 10.52 5.68 -22.67
N ILE A 12 11.37 5.70 -21.63
CA ILE A 12 11.25 4.84 -20.45
C ILE A 12 10.88 5.73 -19.26
N THR A 13 9.76 5.43 -18.63
CA THR A 13 9.40 6.03 -17.35
C THR A 13 10.03 5.22 -16.22
N VAL A 14 10.78 5.89 -15.34
CA VAL A 14 11.40 5.28 -14.16
C VAL A 14 10.76 5.88 -12.93
N ALA A 15 10.28 5.04 -12.03
CA ALA A 15 9.84 5.40 -10.70
C ALA A 15 10.73 4.71 -9.67
N LEU A 16 11.15 5.43 -8.64
CA LEU A 16 11.85 4.86 -7.50
C LEU A 16 10.85 4.56 -6.38
N HIS A 17 11.04 3.43 -5.75
CA HIS A 17 10.22 2.92 -4.68
C HIS A 17 11.11 2.40 -3.55
N THR A 18 10.75 2.64 -2.28
CA THR A 18 11.33 1.91 -1.16
C THR A 18 10.44 0.75 -0.80
N ASP A 19 11.02 -0.44 -0.72
CA ASP A 19 10.35 -1.69 -0.51
C ASP A 19 10.39 -2.09 0.96
N HIS A 20 9.41 -2.81 1.46
CA HIS A 20 9.24 -3.39 2.79
C HIS A 20 9.93 -2.66 3.97
N CYS A 21 9.34 -1.59 4.48
CA CYS A 21 9.82 -0.94 5.70
C CYS A 21 9.03 -1.40 6.90
N ALA A 22 9.58 -2.32 7.68
CA ALA A 22 8.99 -2.79 8.93
C ALA A 22 8.99 -1.69 10.01
N LYS A 23 8.09 -1.83 11.02
CA LYS A 23 7.85 -0.84 12.07
C LYS A 23 9.11 -0.30 12.74
N GLN A 24 10.07 -1.17 13.08
CA GLN A 24 11.30 -0.79 13.78
C GLN A 24 12.23 0.10 12.95
N TYR A 25 12.04 0.15 11.62
CA TYR A 25 12.88 0.94 10.71
C TYR A 25 12.24 2.26 10.26
N LEU A 26 10.95 2.49 10.55
CA LEU A 26 10.22 3.67 10.11
C LEU A 26 10.90 4.98 10.50
N ASP A 27 11.33 5.10 11.76
CA ASP A 27 11.93 6.34 12.28
C ASP A 27 13.35 6.58 11.74
N GLY A 28 14.04 5.54 11.32
CA GLY A 28 15.37 5.61 10.71
C GLY A 28 15.38 5.63 9.18
N TRP A 29 14.26 5.39 8.54
CA TRP A 29 14.20 5.20 7.09
C TRP A 29 13.07 5.99 6.42
N VAL A 30 11.83 5.48 6.40
CA VAL A 30 10.75 6.08 5.59
C VAL A 30 10.31 7.44 6.11
N ARG A 31 10.18 7.64 7.43
CA ARG A 31 9.78 8.94 7.99
C ARG A 31 10.76 10.07 7.64
N PRO A 32 12.10 9.91 7.84
CA PRO A 32 13.06 10.93 7.42
C PRO A 32 13.08 11.18 5.91
N LEU A 33 12.88 10.15 5.07
CA LEU A 33 12.79 10.33 3.62
C LEU A 33 11.58 11.20 3.25
N LEU A 34 10.40 10.90 3.80
CA LEU A 34 9.18 11.68 3.57
C LEU A 34 9.35 13.14 4.05
N ASP A 35 10.01 13.36 5.18
CA ASP A 35 10.27 14.73 5.68
C ASP A 35 11.21 15.49 4.77
N MET A 36 12.28 14.86 4.27
CA MET A 36 13.20 15.44 3.31
C MET A 36 12.51 15.75 1.97
N GLU A 37 11.68 14.85 1.48
CA GLU A 37 10.95 15.02 0.22
C GLU A 37 9.87 16.10 0.33
N ALA A 38 9.19 16.21 1.47
CA ALA A 38 8.27 17.30 1.73
C ALA A 38 8.99 18.67 1.70
N ASP A 39 10.22 18.75 2.23
CA ASP A 39 11.04 19.95 2.13
C ASP A 39 11.43 20.25 0.67
N GLU A 40 11.85 19.24 -0.10
CA GLU A 40 12.13 19.39 -1.54
C GLU A 40 10.91 19.96 -2.30
N VAL A 41 9.73 19.37 -2.05
CA VAL A 41 8.47 19.82 -2.67
C VAL A 41 8.11 21.23 -2.26
N ALA A 42 8.29 21.60 -1.00
CA ALA A 42 8.06 22.99 -0.52
C ALA A 42 8.96 24.01 -1.20
N HIS A 43 10.13 23.59 -1.66
CA HIS A 43 11.06 24.41 -2.44
C HIS A 43 10.87 24.30 -3.97
N GLY A 44 9.78 23.69 -4.43
CA GLY A 44 9.44 23.56 -5.85
C GLY A 44 10.24 22.49 -6.60
N ARG A 45 10.87 21.56 -5.89
CA ARG A 45 11.59 20.44 -6.47
C ARG A 45 10.71 19.16 -6.47
N GLU A 46 11.06 18.19 -7.28
CA GLU A 46 10.37 16.90 -7.28
C GLU A 46 10.93 15.96 -6.20
N PRO A 47 10.10 15.09 -5.60
CA PRO A 47 10.57 14.11 -4.65
C PRO A 47 11.52 13.11 -5.31
N MET A 48 12.46 12.56 -4.52
CA MET A 48 13.43 11.58 -5.01
C MET A 48 12.77 10.24 -5.33
N PHE A 49 11.88 9.78 -4.45
CA PHE A 49 11.08 8.58 -4.64
C PHE A 49 9.65 8.94 -5.04
N GLN A 50 9.00 8.10 -5.81
CA GLN A 50 7.61 8.26 -6.20
C GLN A 50 6.66 7.54 -5.26
N SER A 51 7.17 6.57 -4.50
CA SER A 51 6.40 5.79 -3.53
C SER A 51 7.29 5.19 -2.45
N HIS A 52 6.65 4.93 -1.30
CA HIS A 52 7.26 4.24 -0.16
C HIS A 52 6.33 3.16 0.34
N MET A 53 6.87 1.99 0.73
CA MET A 53 6.09 0.92 1.31
C MET A 53 6.24 0.88 2.84
N TRP A 54 5.11 0.86 3.53
CA TRP A 54 4.96 0.51 4.92
C TRP A 54 4.56 -0.96 5.04
N ASP A 55 5.44 -1.79 5.57
CA ASP A 55 5.16 -3.18 5.87
C ASP A 55 4.48 -3.32 7.23
N GLY A 56 3.15 -3.40 7.22
CA GLY A 56 2.31 -3.61 8.39
C GLY A 56 1.94 -5.06 8.64
N SER A 57 2.55 -6.03 7.93
CA SER A 57 2.19 -7.47 7.99
C SER A 57 2.35 -8.08 9.39
N THR A 58 3.27 -7.56 10.18
CA THR A 58 3.62 -8.09 11.51
C THR A 58 2.84 -7.46 12.66
N VAL A 59 2.00 -6.44 12.39
CA VAL A 59 1.22 -5.75 13.43
C VAL A 59 -0.29 -5.94 13.23
N PRO A 60 -1.11 -5.82 14.30
CA PRO A 60 -2.57 -5.87 14.15
C PRO A 60 -3.08 -4.80 13.18
N LEU A 61 -4.14 -5.11 12.43
CA LEU A 61 -4.69 -4.22 11.40
C LEU A 61 -4.99 -2.80 11.91
N ASP A 62 -5.52 -2.65 13.12
CA ASP A 62 -5.81 -1.33 13.69
C ASP A 62 -4.56 -0.49 13.94
N GLU A 63 -3.49 -1.13 14.38
CA GLU A 63 -2.18 -0.48 14.55
C GLU A 63 -1.55 -0.17 13.21
N ASN A 64 -1.62 -1.11 12.26
CA ASN A 64 -1.18 -0.91 10.89
C ASN A 64 -1.80 0.35 10.29
N LEU A 65 -3.13 0.45 10.35
CA LEU A 65 -3.86 1.58 9.79
C LEU A 65 -3.60 2.90 10.54
N ALA A 66 -3.39 2.86 11.86
CA ALA A 66 -3.02 4.06 12.62
C ALA A 66 -1.64 4.61 12.22
N ILE A 67 -0.70 3.73 11.89
CA ILE A 67 0.61 4.13 11.34
C ILE A 67 0.44 4.62 9.91
N ALA A 68 -0.33 3.90 9.09
CA ALA A 68 -0.58 4.25 7.69
C ALA A 68 -1.22 5.64 7.54
N GLU A 69 -2.16 6.03 8.42
CA GLU A 69 -2.74 7.37 8.43
C GLU A 69 -1.67 8.45 8.60
N GLN A 70 -0.76 8.29 9.56
CA GLN A 70 0.34 9.23 9.79
C GLN A 70 1.30 9.33 8.59
N LEU A 71 1.61 8.17 7.98
CA LEU A 71 2.49 8.10 6.82
C LEU A 71 1.80 8.68 5.57
N LEU A 72 0.49 8.49 5.41
CA LEU A 72 -0.27 9.06 4.31
C LEU A 72 -0.26 10.59 4.37
N ASP A 73 -0.46 11.18 5.56
CA ASP A 73 -0.39 12.64 5.74
C ASP A 73 0.99 13.19 5.34
N LYS A 74 2.08 12.47 5.70
CA LYS A 74 3.45 12.82 5.27
C LYS A 74 3.64 12.64 3.75
N SER A 75 3.12 11.57 3.18
CA SER A 75 3.19 11.27 1.75
C SER A 75 2.48 12.33 0.90
N VAL A 76 1.39 12.90 1.41
CA VAL A 76 0.70 14.04 0.75
C VAL A 76 1.63 15.25 0.67
N ALA A 77 2.29 15.60 1.77
CA ALA A 77 3.25 16.72 1.79
C ALA A 77 4.44 16.46 0.87
N ALA A 78 4.93 15.23 0.82
CA ALA A 78 6.01 14.78 -0.05
C ALA A 78 5.59 14.55 -1.52
N ARG A 79 4.27 14.58 -1.84
CA ARG A 79 3.71 14.26 -3.17
C ARG A 79 4.02 12.85 -3.65
N THR A 80 4.20 11.91 -2.73
CA THR A 80 4.49 10.50 -3.00
C THR A 80 3.24 9.63 -2.85
N ILE A 81 3.33 8.37 -3.27
CA ILE A 81 2.30 7.35 -3.05
C ILE A 81 2.75 6.49 -1.86
N LEU A 82 1.84 6.24 -0.92
CA LEU A 82 2.08 5.28 0.15
C LEU A 82 1.59 3.90 -0.28
N GLU A 83 2.45 2.88 -0.22
CA GLU A 83 2.03 1.48 -0.28
C GLU A 83 1.91 0.95 1.16
N ILE A 84 0.85 0.20 1.42
CA ILE A 84 0.61 -0.45 2.71
C ILE A 84 0.36 -1.94 2.51
N GLU A 85 0.90 -2.77 3.38
CA GLU A 85 0.67 -4.21 3.34
C GLU A 85 -0.42 -4.62 4.33
N ILE A 86 -1.45 -5.30 3.81
CA ILE A 86 -2.61 -5.76 4.58
C ILE A 86 -2.67 -7.29 4.56
N GLY A 87 -2.49 -7.89 5.71
CA GLY A 87 -2.37 -9.32 5.88
C GLY A 87 -0.92 -9.76 6.03
N ALA A 88 -0.69 -11.05 6.15
CA ALA A 88 0.63 -11.64 6.25
C ALA A 88 0.99 -12.36 4.96
N VAL A 89 2.13 -12.04 4.38
CA VAL A 89 2.70 -12.84 3.29
C VAL A 89 3.46 -14.01 3.91
N GLY A 90 3.19 -15.22 3.45
CA GLY A 90 3.89 -16.42 3.92
C GLY A 90 5.25 -16.60 3.25
N GLY A 91 6.01 -17.59 3.72
CA GLY A 91 7.33 -17.93 3.16
C GLY A 91 8.48 -17.29 3.93
N GLU A 92 9.61 -17.18 3.28
CA GLU A 92 10.85 -16.67 3.88
C GLU A 92 11.42 -15.54 3.03
N GLU A 93 11.55 -14.36 3.62
CA GLU A 93 12.15 -13.18 3.00
C GLU A 93 12.88 -12.36 4.08
N ASP A 94 14.05 -11.84 3.75
CA ASP A 94 14.86 -10.95 4.60
C ASP A 94 15.07 -11.44 6.04
N GLY A 95 15.14 -12.78 6.24
CA GLY A 95 15.32 -13.41 7.55
C GLY A 95 14.05 -13.51 8.38
N HIS A 96 12.89 -13.18 7.83
CA HIS A 96 11.58 -13.42 8.42
C HIS A 96 10.92 -14.64 7.79
N SER A 97 10.29 -15.47 8.62
CA SER A 97 9.56 -16.66 8.20
C SER A 97 8.13 -16.57 8.71
N ALA A 98 7.15 -16.71 7.82
CA ALA A 98 5.75 -16.75 8.16
C ALA A 98 5.11 -18.08 7.73
N GLU A 99 4.26 -18.63 8.60
CA GLU A 99 3.55 -19.88 8.34
C GLU A 99 2.54 -19.74 7.21
N ILE A 100 2.40 -20.78 6.40
CA ILE A 100 1.37 -20.90 5.37
C ILE A 100 0.07 -21.36 6.04
N ASN A 101 -0.83 -20.41 6.31
CA ASN A 101 -2.11 -20.65 6.95
C ASN A 101 -3.21 -19.68 6.45
N GLU A 102 -4.39 -19.68 7.07
CA GLU A 102 -5.52 -18.82 6.67
C GLU A 102 -5.21 -17.30 6.77
N LYS A 103 -4.18 -16.88 7.51
CA LYS A 103 -3.76 -15.47 7.58
C LYS A 103 -3.14 -14.94 6.29
N LEU A 104 -2.84 -15.83 5.33
CA LEU A 104 -2.40 -15.47 3.98
C LEU A 104 -3.52 -14.91 3.09
N TYR A 105 -4.73 -14.76 3.64
CA TYR A 105 -5.88 -14.28 2.87
C TYR A 105 -6.48 -13.06 3.57
N SER A 106 -6.36 -11.92 2.93
CA SER A 106 -7.11 -10.72 3.33
C SER A 106 -8.60 -10.92 3.03
N THR A 107 -9.45 -10.21 3.76
CA THR A 107 -10.91 -10.33 3.65
C THR A 107 -11.53 -9.06 3.06
N PRO A 108 -12.75 -9.14 2.52
CA PRO A 108 -13.52 -7.96 2.12
C PRO A 108 -13.70 -6.93 3.26
N ALA A 109 -13.84 -7.40 4.50
CA ALA A 109 -13.94 -6.52 5.67
C ALA A 109 -12.65 -5.72 5.93
N ASP A 110 -11.48 -6.29 5.65
CA ASP A 110 -10.21 -5.57 5.74
C ASP A 110 -10.18 -4.42 4.74
N GLY A 111 -10.62 -4.64 3.51
CA GLY A 111 -10.72 -3.60 2.49
C GLY A 111 -11.65 -2.46 2.87
N VAL A 112 -12.82 -2.77 3.43
CA VAL A 112 -13.74 -1.75 3.96
C VAL A 112 -13.06 -0.95 5.07
N LYS A 113 -12.36 -1.61 5.98
CA LYS A 113 -11.67 -0.95 7.09
C LYS A 113 -10.53 -0.04 6.62
N VAL A 114 -9.76 -0.48 5.62
CA VAL A 114 -8.74 0.35 4.96
C VAL A 114 -9.37 1.61 4.39
N ALA A 115 -10.44 1.47 3.60
CA ALA A 115 -11.11 2.60 2.96
C ALA A 115 -11.79 3.54 3.98
N GLN A 116 -12.31 3.02 5.09
CA GLN A 116 -12.85 3.83 6.19
C GLN A 116 -11.77 4.70 6.85
N ARG A 117 -10.56 4.19 7.00
CA ARG A 117 -9.46 4.86 7.70
C ARG A 117 -8.67 5.79 6.78
N LEU A 118 -8.33 5.34 5.60
CA LEU A 118 -7.45 6.07 4.68
C LEU A 118 -8.20 6.87 3.62
N GLY A 119 -9.50 6.68 3.49
CA GLY A 119 -10.32 7.29 2.45
C GLY A 119 -10.21 6.58 1.10
N LEU A 120 -10.75 7.19 0.07
CA LEU A 120 -10.80 6.68 -1.30
C LEU A 120 -9.94 7.52 -2.26
N GLY A 121 -8.88 8.14 -1.76
CA GLY A 121 -7.97 8.99 -2.51
C GLY A 121 -8.09 10.48 -2.19
N GLU A 122 -9.15 10.92 -1.52
CA GLU A 122 -9.37 12.32 -1.14
C GLU A 122 -8.39 12.82 -0.07
N ARG A 123 -7.88 11.90 0.79
CA ARG A 123 -6.86 12.22 1.80
C ARG A 123 -5.45 12.16 1.26
N GLY A 124 -5.21 11.40 0.21
CA GLY A 124 -3.90 11.16 -0.37
C GLY A 124 -3.91 9.91 -1.25
N ARG A 125 -2.85 9.71 -1.99
CA ARG A 125 -2.71 8.55 -2.87
C ARG A 125 -2.04 7.40 -2.12
N TYR A 126 -2.68 6.25 -2.12
CA TYR A 126 -2.10 5.03 -1.56
C TYR A 126 -2.42 3.80 -2.42
N MET A 127 -1.64 2.75 -2.25
CA MET A 127 -1.89 1.40 -2.74
C MET A 127 -2.00 0.47 -1.54
N ALA A 128 -2.94 -0.47 -1.57
CA ALA A 128 -3.07 -1.50 -0.54
C ALA A 128 -2.73 -2.87 -1.13
N ALA A 129 -1.62 -3.44 -0.69
CA ALA A 129 -1.20 -4.78 -1.03
C ALA A 129 -1.96 -5.77 -0.14
N PHE A 130 -3.07 -6.30 -0.66
CA PHE A 130 -3.85 -7.34 0.01
C PHE A 130 -3.28 -8.72 -0.30
N THR A 131 -3.21 -9.57 0.72
CA THR A 131 -2.74 -10.94 0.56
C THR A 131 -3.87 -11.85 0.05
N PHE A 132 -3.53 -12.69 -0.93
CA PHE A 132 -4.47 -13.64 -1.56
C PHE A 132 -3.87 -15.05 -1.69
N GLY A 133 -3.01 -15.43 -0.73
CA GLY A 133 -2.30 -16.71 -0.71
C GLY A 133 -0.90 -16.65 -1.34
N ASN A 134 -0.41 -15.46 -1.65
CA ASN A 134 0.96 -15.23 -2.12
C ASN A 134 1.96 -15.50 -1.01
N VAL A 135 3.14 -15.98 -1.38
CA VAL A 135 4.27 -16.26 -0.48
C VAL A 135 5.57 -15.82 -1.11
N HIS A 136 6.52 -15.45 -0.29
CA HIS A 136 7.88 -15.15 -0.70
C HIS A 136 8.73 -16.43 -0.81
N GLY A 137 9.81 -16.33 -1.58
CA GLY A 137 10.81 -17.39 -1.73
C GLY A 137 10.33 -18.61 -2.51
N SER A 138 10.98 -19.74 -2.25
CA SER A 138 10.71 -21.00 -2.93
C SER A 138 9.75 -21.87 -2.12
N TYR A 139 8.74 -22.40 -2.75
CA TYR A 139 7.76 -23.29 -2.13
C TYR A 139 7.50 -24.53 -2.98
N LYS A 140 7.08 -25.62 -2.33
CA LYS A 140 6.77 -26.88 -3.03
C LYS A 140 5.44 -26.73 -3.79
N PRO A 141 5.33 -27.28 -5.01
CA PRO A 141 4.05 -27.31 -5.74
C PRO A 141 2.91 -27.87 -4.87
N GLY A 142 1.75 -27.21 -4.92
CA GLY A 142 0.54 -27.62 -4.20
C GLY A 142 0.45 -27.15 -2.74
N VAL A 143 1.49 -26.52 -2.19
CA VAL A 143 1.48 -25.97 -0.83
C VAL A 143 0.77 -24.62 -0.79
N VAL A 144 0.90 -23.82 -1.86
CA VAL A 144 0.33 -22.49 -1.99
C VAL A 144 -0.90 -22.54 -2.88
N LYS A 145 -1.99 -21.91 -2.45
CA LYS A 145 -3.21 -21.73 -3.24
C LYS A 145 -3.48 -20.24 -3.41
N LEU A 146 -3.19 -19.74 -4.60
CA LEU A 146 -3.54 -18.36 -4.95
C LEU A 146 -5.04 -18.21 -5.16
N ARG A 147 -5.61 -17.14 -4.61
CA ARG A 147 -7.02 -16.78 -4.71
C ARG A 147 -7.16 -15.31 -5.14
N PRO A 148 -6.75 -14.97 -6.38
CA PRO A 148 -6.77 -13.58 -6.86
C PRO A 148 -8.20 -13.00 -6.96
N GLU A 149 -9.24 -13.85 -6.99
CA GLU A 149 -10.63 -13.44 -6.94
C GLU A 149 -10.96 -12.63 -5.68
N LEU A 150 -10.22 -12.82 -4.56
CA LEU A 150 -10.39 -12.04 -3.34
C LEU A 150 -10.17 -10.54 -3.55
N LEU A 151 -9.26 -10.16 -4.45
CA LEU A 151 -9.03 -8.75 -4.76
C LEU A 151 -10.28 -8.10 -5.35
N GLY A 152 -10.98 -8.83 -6.22
CA GLY A 152 -12.27 -8.38 -6.77
C GLY A 152 -13.38 -8.34 -5.71
N ASP A 153 -13.41 -9.29 -4.77
CA ASP A 153 -14.37 -9.31 -3.67
C ASP A 153 -14.15 -8.12 -2.73
N ILE A 154 -12.89 -7.83 -2.39
CA ILE A 154 -12.49 -6.68 -1.57
C ILE A 154 -12.94 -5.36 -2.22
N GLN A 155 -12.68 -5.18 -3.52
CA GLN A 155 -13.09 -3.99 -4.25
C GLN A 155 -14.62 -3.82 -4.28
N ARG A 156 -15.36 -4.90 -4.56
CA ARG A 156 -16.82 -4.86 -4.59
C ARG A 156 -17.41 -4.51 -3.23
N GLU A 157 -16.89 -5.09 -2.15
CA GLU A 157 -17.39 -4.81 -0.80
C GLU A 157 -17.07 -3.38 -0.36
N ALA A 158 -15.88 -2.86 -0.69
CA ALA A 158 -15.54 -1.46 -0.43
C ALA A 158 -16.47 -0.51 -1.20
N ALA A 159 -16.75 -0.79 -2.48
CA ALA A 159 -17.70 -0.03 -3.29
C ALA A 159 -19.13 -0.09 -2.71
N GLN A 160 -19.59 -1.27 -2.30
CA GLN A 160 -20.91 -1.43 -1.68
C GLN A 160 -20.99 -0.67 -0.35
N ALA A 161 -19.90 -0.66 0.42
CA ALA A 161 -19.82 0.07 1.68
C ALA A 161 -19.97 1.60 1.49
N VAL A 162 -19.54 2.14 0.35
CA VAL A 162 -19.80 3.55 -0.02
C VAL A 162 -21.29 3.76 -0.28
N VAL A 163 -21.90 2.90 -1.08
CA VAL A 163 -23.34 2.95 -1.40
C VAL A 163 -24.20 2.86 -0.14
N ASP A 164 -23.81 2.02 0.80
CA ASP A 164 -24.49 1.79 2.08
C ASP A 164 -24.22 2.90 3.11
N GLY A 165 -23.36 3.87 2.79
CA GLY A 165 -22.97 4.94 3.72
C GLY A 165 -22.06 4.48 4.87
N ARG A 166 -21.48 3.29 4.78
CA ARG A 166 -20.49 2.76 5.75
C ARG A 166 -19.11 3.40 5.59
N ILE A 167 -18.82 3.92 4.40
CA ILE A 167 -17.63 4.70 4.08
C ILE A 167 -18.10 6.08 3.66
N ALA A 168 -17.58 7.12 4.33
CA ALA A 168 -17.84 8.50 3.93
C ALA A 168 -17.05 8.79 2.64
N SER A 169 -17.74 9.11 1.55
CA SER A 169 -17.12 9.62 0.34
C SER A 169 -17.26 11.13 0.28
N ALA A 170 -16.16 11.85 0.32
CA ALA A 170 -16.18 13.30 0.15
C ALA A 170 -16.52 13.72 -1.30
N ALA A 171 -16.43 12.83 -2.26
CA ALA A 171 -16.49 13.14 -3.69
C ALA A 171 -17.74 12.64 -4.41
N GLY A 172 -18.73 12.09 -3.74
CA GLY A 172 -20.05 11.78 -4.36
C GLY A 172 -20.07 10.74 -5.48
N ALA A 173 -18.96 10.25 -5.95
CA ALA A 173 -18.89 9.15 -6.91
C ALA A 173 -17.49 8.55 -6.91
N VAL A 174 -17.39 7.29 -6.60
CA VAL A 174 -16.22 6.50 -6.98
C VAL A 174 -16.39 6.20 -8.46
N ASP A 175 -15.74 6.98 -9.31
CA ASP A 175 -15.66 6.72 -10.73
C ASP A 175 -14.71 5.53 -10.93
N PHE A 176 -15.27 4.34 -10.92
CA PHE A 176 -14.52 3.16 -11.37
C PHE A 176 -14.27 3.30 -12.88
N PRO A 177 -13.04 3.08 -13.37
CA PRO A 177 -12.67 3.31 -14.77
C PRO A 177 -13.53 2.59 -15.82
N ASN A 178 -14.41 1.69 -15.40
CA ASN A 178 -15.30 0.92 -16.28
C ASN A 178 -16.79 1.06 -15.93
N GLY A 179 -17.19 2.04 -15.11
CA GLY A 179 -18.59 2.27 -14.76
C GLY A 179 -19.29 1.10 -14.05
N LYS A 180 -18.52 0.19 -13.47
CA LYS A 180 -19.00 -0.91 -12.63
C LYS A 180 -18.32 -0.85 -11.28
N PRO A 181 -19.09 -1.01 -10.18
CA PRO A 181 -18.51 -1.15 -8.84
C PRO A 181 -17.61 -2.39 -8.78
#